data_c3645345610204e7774c7c4d01382394
#
_entry.id   c3645345610204e7774c7c4d01382394
#
_cell.length_a   1.000
_cell.length_b   1.000
_cell.length_c   1.000
_cell.angle_alpha   90.00
_cell.angle_beta   90.00
_cell.angle_gamma   90.00
#
_symmetry.space_group_name_H-M   'P 1'
#
loop_
_entity.id
_entity.type
_entity.pdbx_description
1 polymer ?
#
loop_
_entity_poly.entity_id
_entity_poly.type
_entity_poly.pdbx_seq_one_letter_code
_entity_poly.pdbx_strand_id
1 'polypeptide(L)'
;GKAALAGFADVKGTKIIVFYPKNGVSPIQEKQMVTQKGDNTFVVGIHGNFDQAQTGVKKIFGDKEMAAELAAAGYQFSSANSINIGRLVPQIVYYVYAYAKLYANGVIGKDERINVVVPTGNFGNILAAFYAKNMGIPIAKLICASNENKVLYDFFTTGTYDKNREFMLTSSPSMDILISSNLERLIYRIAGNDAAKNADFMKALNTNGKYEITPAMKEQLADFYGNYTSEEETAEEIRNLYEKTGYIIDTHTAVATGVYHKYLKDTKDTDTKTVIASTASPYKFSKAVLEAVEPNATLPETEFDMVDELHKISGAEVPAPLANLKNKTARFSDVTEVNDMENYVLGALGID
;
A
#
# COMPACT_ATOMS: atom_id res chain seq x y z
N GLY A 1 -7.67 2.81 -5.09
CA GLY A 1 -8.86 3.49 -5.67
C GLY A 1 -10.08 2.57 -5.69
N LYS A 2 -9.97 1.37 -6.28
CA LYS A 2 -11.13 0.47 -6.45
C LYS A 2 -11.87 0.13 -5.15
N ALA A 3 -11.16 -0.16 -4.07
CA ALA A 3 -11.80 -0.51 -2.80
C ALA A 3 -12.57 0.67 -2.21
N ALA A 4 -12.01 1.88 -2.30
CA ALA A 4 -12.68 3.10 -1.85
C ALA A 4 -13.95 3.37 -2.70
N LEU A 5 -13.83 3.31 -4.03
CA LEU A 5 -14.97 3.44 -4.93
C LEU A 5 -16.09 2.46 -4.61
N ALA A 6 -15.75 1.17 -4.42
CA ALA A 6 -16.73 0.13 -4.11
C ALA A 6 -17.36 0.31 -2.72
N GLY A 7 -16.57 0.70 -1.71
CA GLY A 7 -17.04 0.86 -0.35
C GLY A 7 -17.91 2.10 -0.13
N PHE A 8 -17.71 3.14 -0.93
CA PHE A 8 -18.49 4.38 -0.85
C PHE A 8 -19.56 4.51 -1.94
N ALA A 9 -19.65 3.54 -2.87
CA ALA A 9 -20.70 3.55 -3.90
C ALA A 9 -22.08 3.64 -3.24
N ASP A 10 -22.86 4.63 -3.65
CA ASP A 10 -24.22 4.92 -3.19
C ASP A 10 -24.39 5.16 -1.67
N VAL A 11 -23.28 5.41 -0.97
CA VAL A 11 -23.34 5.84 0.44
C VAL A 11 -23.87 7.26 0.51
N LYS A 12 -25.00 7.44 1.19
CA LYS A 12 -25.68 8.74 1.34
C LYS A 12 -24.75 9.77 2.00
N GLY A 13 -24.73 10.98 1.46
CA GLY A 13 -23.94 12.10 2.01
C GLY A 13 -22.47 12.04 1.62
N THR A 14 -22.07 11.15 0.72
CA THR A 14 -20.70 11.10 0.21
C THR A 14 -20.65 11.29 -1.30
N LYS A 15 -19.58 11.93 -1.77
CA LYS A 15 -19.13 11.93 -3.17
C LYS A 15 -17.70 11.45 -3.21
N ILE A 16 -17.37 10.56 -4.11
CA ILE A 16 -16.01 10.02 -4.22
C ILE A 16 -15.46 10.28 -5.62
N ILE A 17 -14.34 10.98 -5.69
CA ILE A 17 -13.66 11.31 -6.93
C ILE A 17 -12.28 10.66 -6.88
N VAL A 18 -11.95 9.86 -7.89
CA VAL A 18 -10.65 9.18 -8.01
C VAL A 18 -9.93 9.72 -9.24
N PHE A 19 -8.76 10.30 -9.02
CA PHE A 19 -7.81 10.63 -10.06
C PHE A 19 -6.81 9.49 -10.24
N TYR A 20 -6.49 9.16 -11.50
CA TYR A 20 -5.46 8.18 -11.81
C TYR A 20 -4.65 8.63 -13.03
N PRO A 21 -3.34 8.32 -13.10
CA PRO A 21 -2.55 8.66 -14.28
C PRO A 21 -3.02 7.86 -15.49
N LYS A 22 -3.46 8.54 -16.54
CA LYS A 22 -3.82 7.91 -17.81
C LYS A 22 -2.57 7.26 -18.39
N ASN A 23 -2.66 5.97 -18.74
CA ASN A 23 -1.51 5.13 -19.15
C ASN A 23 -0.46 4.86 -18.05
N GLY A 24 -0.71 5.24 -16.79
CA GLY A 24 0.17 4.97 -15.65
C GLY A 24 -0.34 3.89 -14.70
N VAL A 25 -1.43 3.21 -15.05
CA VAL A 25 -1.99 2.05 -14.35
C VAL A 25 -2.16 0.90 -15.32
N SER A 26 -2.20 -0.35 -14.82
CA SER A 26 -2.45 -1.48 -15.70
C SER A 26 -3.87 -1.43 -16.29
N PRO A 27 -4.10 -2.03 -17.48
CA PRO A 27 -5.43 -2.12 -18.08
C PRO A 27 -6.49 -2.73 -17.16
N ILE A 28 -6.11 -3.70 -16.33
CA ILE A 28 -6.97 -4.29 -15.30
C ILE A 28 -7.35 -3.26 -14.25
N GLN A 29 -6.37 -2.52 -13.73
CA GLN A 29 -6.61 -1.50 -12.70
C GLN A 29 -7.48 -0.36 -13.23
N GLU A 30 -7.19 0.13 -14.44
CA GLU A 30 -8.02 1.13 -15.10
C GLU A 30 -9.45 0.63 -15.28
N LYS A 31 -9.62 -0.54 -15.87
CA LYS A 31 -10.94 -1.12 -16.11
C LYS A 31 -11.75 -1.31 -14.83
N GLN A 32 -11.12 -1.73 -13.74
CA GLN A 32 -11.76 -1.84 -12.44
C GLN A 32 -12.32 -0.50 -11.93
N MET A 33 -11.62 0.61 -12.18
CA MET A 33 -12.06 1.95 -11.77
C MET A 33 -13.13 2.50 -12.71
N VAL A 34 -12.87 2.51 -14.01
CA VAL A 34 -13.77 3.14 -14.99
C VAL A 34 -15.08 2.40 -15.19
N THR A 35 -15.20 1.15 -14.75
CA THR A 35 -16.46 0.37 -14.77
C THR A 35 -17.21 0.40 -13.44
N GLN A 36 -16.75 1.18 -12.45
CA GLN A 36 -17.39 1.26 -11.13
C GLN A 36 -18.80 1.84 -11.24
N LYS A 37 -19.75 1.22 -10.57
CA LYS A 37 -21.13 1.70 -10.42
C LYS A 37 -21.25 2.58 -9.17
N GLY A 38 -22.30 3.36 -9.09
CA GLY A 38 -22.65 4.26 -7.99
C GLY A 38 -22.83 5.69 -8.47
N ASP A 39 -23.95 6.32 -8.14
CA ASP A 39 -24.32 7.66 -8.63
C ASP A 39 -23.50 8.79 -7.96
N ASN A 40 -22.81 8.46 -6.90
CA ASN A 40 -21.93 9.34 -6.16
C ASN A 40 -20.43 9.09 -6.46
N THR A 41 -20.09 8.27 -7.46
CA THR A 41 -18.70 7.92 -7.81
C THR A 41 -18.27 8.59 -9.11
N PHE A 42 -17.05 9.11 -9.14
CA PHE A 42 -16.43 9.76 -10.29
C PHE A 42 -15.00 9.23 -10.46
N VAL A 43 -14.60 8.96 -11.68
CA VAL A 43 -13.26 8.48 -12.02
C VAL A 43 -12.75 9.26 -13.22
N VAL A 44 -11.59 9.87 -13.08
CA VAL A 44 -11.00 10.71 -14.13
C VAL A 44 -9.52 10.41 -14.30
N GLY A 45 -9.10 10.22 -15.54
CA GLY A 45 -7.69 10.14 -15.90
C GLY A 45 -7.02 11.50 -15.84
N ILE A 46 -5.74 11.53 -15.54
CA ILE A 46 -4.94 12.74 -15.68
C ILE A 46 -3.80 12.52 -16.68
N HIS A 47 -3.44 13.55 -17.44
CA HIS A 47 -2.21 13.58 -18.19
C HIS A 47 -1.04 13.87 -17.23
N GLY A 48 -0.47 12.80 -16.64
CA GLY A 48 0.58 12.89 -15.63
C GLY A 48 0.90 11.53 -15.03
N ASN A 49 1.72 11.53 -13.98
CA ASN A 49 2.10 10.34 -13.23
C ASN A 49 1.45 10.31 -11.83
N PHE A 50 1.72 9.25 -11.05
CA PHE A 50 1.16 9.09 -9.70
C PHE A 50 1.58 10.19 -8.73
N ASP A 51 2.82 10.66 -8.82
CA ASP A 51 3.33 11.74 -7.97
C ASP A 51 2.61 13.06 -8.26
N GLN A 52 2.39 13.35 -9.54
CA GLN A 52 1.62 14.52 -9.98
C GLN A 52 0.15 14.42 -9.56
N ALA A 53 -0.48 13.25 -9.68
CA ALA A 53 -1.83 13.02 -9.18
C ALA A 53 -1.93 13.27 -7.66
N GLN A 54 -0.98 12.74 -6.89
CA GLN A 54 -0.94 12.90 -5.45
C GLN A 54 -0.67 14.36 -5.04
N THR A 55 0.23 15.04 -5.74
CA THR A 55 0.55 16.44 -5.50
C THR A 55 -0.64 17.33 -5.82
N GLY A 56 -1.34 17.08 -6.92
CA GLY A 56 -2.57 17.79 -7.28
C GLY A 56 -3.65 17.64 -6.21
N VAL A 57 -3.90 16.42 -5.73
CA VAL A 57 -4.85 16.19 -4.63
C VAL A 57 -4.43 16.92 -3.36
N LYS A 58 -3.14 16.89 -2.98
CA LYS A 58 -2.67 17.63 -1.79
C LYS A 58 -2.81 19.14 -1.93
N LYS A 59 -2.60 19.68 -3.13
CA LYS A 59 -2.82 21.10 -3.43
C LYS A 59 -4.29 21.47 -3.19
N ILE A 60 -5.21 20.69 -3.76
CA ILE A 60 -6.67 20.87 -3.57
C ILE A 60 -7.05 20.84 -2.08
N PHE A 61 -6.53 19.87 -1.32
CA PHE A 61 -6.80 19.78 0.13
C PHE A 61 -6.20 20.96 0.93
N GLY A 62 -5.13 21.57 0.45
CA GLY A 62 -4.49 22.73 1.08
C GLY A 62 -5.10 24.07 0.68
N ASP A 63 -5.98 24.10 -0.34
CA ASP A 63 -6.60 25.31 -0.85
C ASP A 63 -7.75 25.76 0.07
N LYS A 64 -7.57 26.93 0.68
CA LYS A 64 -8.54 27.49 1.62
C LYS A 64 -9.73 28.14 0.92
N GLU A 65 -9.53 28.66 -0.28
CA GLU A 65 -10.60 29.32 -1.06
C GLU A 65 -11.56 28.25 -1.55
N MET A 66 -11.03 27.17 -2.16
CA MET A 66 -11.82 26.01 -2.56
C MET A 66 -12.50 25.32 -1.37
N ALA A 67 -11.84 25.20 -0.23
CA ALA A 67 -12.46 24.64 0.98
C ALA A 67 -13.64 25.48 1.47
N ALA A 68 -13.56 26.82 1.39
CA ALA A 68 -14.66 27.73 1.76
C ALA A 68 -15.82 27.64 0.75
N GLU A 69 -15.53 27.55 -0.54
CA GLU A 69 -16.52 27.38 -1.60
C GLU A 69 -17.30 26.06 -1.44
N LEU A 70 -16.59 24.97 -1.22
CA LEU A 70 -17.20 23.67 -0.92
C LEU A 70 -18.06 23.72 0.34
N ALA A 71 -17.58 24.38 1.40
CA ALA A 71 -18.35 24.53 2.65
C ALA A 71 -19.64 25.33 2.44
N ALA A 72 -19.61 26.38 1.62
CA ALA A 72 -20.79 27.14 1.25
C ALA A 72 -21.83 26.31 0.46
N ALA A 73 -21.36 25.34 -0.34
CA ALA A 73 -22.18 24.37 -1.06
C ALA A 73 -22.58 23.14 -0.22
N GLY A 74 -22.21 23.09 1.08
CA GLY A 74 -22.55 22.01 1.99
C GLY A 74 -21.63 20.79 1.91
N TYR A 75 -20.43 20.93 1.33
CA TYR A 75 -19.43 19.86 1.23
C TYR A 75 -18.25 20.09 2.16
N GLN A 76 -17.58 19.01 2.52
CA GLN A 76 -16.32 19.03 3.27
C GLN A 76 -15.36 18.00 2.67
N PHE A 77 -14.10 18.39 2.53
CA PHE A 77 -13.07 17.45 2.12
C PHE A 77 -12.84 16.32 3.14
N SER A 78 -12.69 15.13 2.62
CA SER A 78 -12.14 13.98 3.33
C SER A 78 -11.27 13.16 2.39
N SER A 79 -10.34 12.41 2.94
CA SER A 79 -9.42 11.58 2.16
C SER A 79 -9.71 10.10 2.35
N ALA A 80 -9.81 9.36 1.25
CA ALA A 80 -9.92 7.90 1.26
C ALA A 80 -8.55 7.20 1.09
N ASN A 81 -7.43 7.91 1.16
CA ASN A 81 -6.09 7.35 1.07
C ASN A 81 -5.49 7.00 2.45
N SER A 82 -4.27 6.46 2.46
CA SER A 82 -3.61 5.95 3.67
C SER A 82 -3.21 7.02 4.70
N ILE A 83 -3.20 8.30 4.34
CA ILE A 83 -2.92 9.39 5.30
C ILE A 83 -4.07 9.63 6.28
N ASN A 84 -5.28 9.20 5.94
CA ASN A 84 -6.43 9.32 6.81
C ASN A 84 -6.35 8.29 7.94
N ILE A 85 -6.36 8.76 9.19
CA ILE A 85 -6.34 7.88 10.38
C ILE A 85 -7.53 6.92 10.40
N GLY A 86 -8.67 7.31 9.85
CA GLY A 86 -9.85 6.46 9.68
C GLY A 86 -9.62 5.26 8.73
N ARG A 87 -8.56 5.30 7.89
CA ARG A 87 -8.11 4.17 7.07
C ARG A 87 -7.11 3.28 7.82
N LEU A 88 -6.38 3.84 8.77
CA LEU A 88 -5.36 3.13 9.53
C LEU A 88 -5.95 2.35 10.71
N VAL A 89 -6.80 2.99 11.51
CA VAL A 89 -7.35 2.37 12.72
C VAL A 89 -8.06 1.03 12.47
N PRO A 90 -8.90 0.86 11.44
CA PRO A 90 -9.52 -0.44 11.16
C PRO A 90 -8.52 -1.55 10.80
N GLN A 91 -7.32 -1.20 10.34
CA GLN A 91 -6.30 -2.21 10.02
C GLN A 91 -5.71 -2.89 11.26
N ILE A 92 -5.85 -2.29 12.44
CA ILE A 92 -5.46 -2.92 13.72
C ILE A 92 -6.18 -4.27 13.88
N VAL A 93 -7.43 -4.35 13.45
CA VAL A 93 -8.27 -5.55 13.52
C VAL A 93 -7.64 -6.74 12.78
N TYR A 94 -6.90 -6.51 11.70
CA TYR A 94 -6.24 -7.59 10.93
C TYR A 94 -5.29 -8.40 11.82
N TYR A 95 -4.52 -7.73 12.66
CA TYR A 95 -3.53 -8.37 13.54
C TYR A 95 -4.15 -9.01 14.77
N VAL A 96 -5.17 -8.37 15.34
CA VAL A 96 -5.98 -8.97 16.41
C VAL A 96 -6.66 -10.24 15.91
N TYR A 97 -7.26 -10.18 14.71
CA TYR A 97 -7.92 -11.33 14.10
C TYR A 97 -6.94 -12.45 13.75
N ALA A 98 -5.79 -12.12 13.13
CA ALA A 98 -4.78 -13.11 12.77
C ALA A 98 -4.27 -13.84 14.03
N TYR A 99 -3.92 -13.10 15.08
CA TYR A 99 -3.50 -13.67 16.35
C TYR A 99 -4.57 -14.58 16.96
N ALA A 100 -5.81 -14.10 17.02
CA ALA A 100 -6.93 -14.87 17.57
C ALA A 100 -7.17 -16.16 16.76
N LYS A 101 -7.03 -16.12 15.43
CA LYS A 101 -7.15 -17.31 14.57
C LYS A 101 -6.04 -18.33 14.81
N LEU A 102 -4.79 -17.88 14.94
CA LEU A 102 -3.67 -18.77 15.26
C LEU A 102 -3.90 -19.47 16.60
N TYR A 103 -4.34 -18.72 17.61
CA TYR A 103 -4.67 -19.27 18.92
C TYR A 103 -5.86 -20.24 18.87
N ALA A 104 -6.95 -19.87 18.24
CA ALA A 104 -8.16 -20.70 18.14
C ALA A 104 -7.90 -22.00 17.36
N ASN A 105 -6.97 -21.99 16.42
CA ASN A 105 -6.58 -23.18 15.65
C ASN A 105 -5.47 -24.01 16.33
N GLY A 106 -5.04 -23.64 17.54
CA GLY A 106 -3.98 -24.36 18.29
C GLY A 106 -2.58 -24.25 17.67
N VAL A 107 -2.36 -23.26 16.77
CA VAL A 107 -1.05 -23.02 16.15
C VAL A 107 -0.08 -22.37 17.12
N ILE A 108 -0.61 -21.54 18.04
CA ILE A 108 0.12 -20.88 19.12
C ILE A 108 -0.57 -21.14 20.45
N GLY A 109 0.22 -21.12 21.55
CA GLY A 109 -0.28 -21.16 22.92
C GLY A 109 -0.80 -19.80 23.39
N LYS A 110 -1.33 -19.78 24.62
CA LYS A 110 -1.76 -18.55 25.27
C LYS A 110 -0.56 -17.63 25.49
N ASP A 111 -0.70 -16.37 25.11
CA ASP A 111 0.33 -15.32 25.22
C ASP A 111 1.65 -15.62 24.46
N GLU A 112 1.65 -16.66 23.61
CA GLU A 112 2.79 -16.97 22.74
C GLU A 112 3.01 -15.83 21.73
N ARG A 113 4.25 -15.37 21.62
CA ARG A 113 4.59 -14.25 20.73
C ARG A 113 4.68 -14.71 19.27
N ILE A 114 4.29 -13.82 18.37
CA ILE A 114 4.42 -14.02 16.93
C ILE A 114 5.24 -12.90 16.30
N ASN A 115 5.86 -13.17 15.16
CA ASN A 115 6.40 -12.13 14.28
C ASN A 115 5.35 -11.74 13.24
N VAL A 116 5.42 -10.49 12.79
CA VAL A 116 4.56 -9.96 11.72
C VAL A 116 5.44 -9.34 10.65
N VAL A 117 5.32 -9.82 9.41
CA VAL A 117 6.00 -9.27 8.23
C VAL A 117 5.01 -8.48 7.39
N VAL A 118 5.35 -7.27 7.02
CA VAL A 118 4.46 -6.39 6.26
C VAL A 118 5.19 -5.79 5.06
N PRO A 119 4.70 -6.05 3.83
CA PRO A 119 5.18 -5.32 2.66
C PRO A 119 4.78 -3.85 2.82
N THR A 120 5.78 -2.96 2.85
CA THR A 120 5.59 -1.62 3.40
C THR A 120 5.95 -0.53 2.40
N GLY A 121 4.96 0.31 2.05
CA GLY A 121 5.12 1.58 1.37
C GLY A 121 4.84 2.74 2.34
N ASN A 122 3.60 3.22 2.38
CA ASN A 122 3.16 4.37 3.20
C ASN A 122 3.06 4.10 4.72
N PHE A 123 3.61 3.00 5.20
CA PHE A 123 3.71 2.63 6.62
C PHE A 123 2.39 2.41 7.37
N GLY A 124 1.24 2.54 6.72
CA GLY A 124 -0.07 2.45 7.39
C GLY A 124 -0.32 1.07 8.01
N ASN A 125 -0.09 0.02 7.24
CA ASN A 125 -0.36 -1.36 7.63
C ASN A 125 0.54 -1.82 8.79
N ILE A 126 1.87 -1.64 8.70
CA ILE A 126 2.79 -2.02 9.78
C ILE A 126 2.61 -1.15 11.03
N LEU A 127 2.22 0.12 10.88
CA LEU A 127 1.87 0.98 12.00
C LEU A 127 0.62 0.47 12.73
N ALA A 128 -0.35 -0.08 12.01
CA ALA A 128 -1.51 -0.74 12.62
C ALA A 128 -1.09 -1.98 13.43
N ALA A 129 -0.12 -2.77 12.93
CA ALA A 129 0.48 -3.88 13.70
C ALA A 129 1.21 -3.37 14.95
N PHE A 130 1.94 -2.26 14.85
CA PHE A 130 2.58 -1.61 15.99
C PHE A 130 1.55 -1.15 17.04
N TYR A 131 0.43 -0.59 16.62
CA TYR A 131 -0.66 -0.25 17.54
C TYR A 131 -1.30 -1.48 18.17
N ALA A 132 -1.53 -2.56 17.40
CA ALA A 132 -2.02 -3.83 17.95
C ALA A 132 -1.08 -4.37 19.06
N LYS A 133 0.24 -4.33 18.82
CA LYS A 133 1.25 -4.68 19.83
C LYS A 133 1.12 -3.81 21.08
N ASN A 134 1.01 -2.50 20.93
CA ASN A 134 0.86 -1.57 22.06
C ASN A 134 -0.49 -1.72 22.80
N MET A 135 -1.49 -2.30 22.16
CA MET A 135 -2.77 -2.66 22.78
C MET A 135 -2.72 -4.00 23.51
N GLY A 136 -1.59 -4.71 23.47
CA GLY A 136 -1.38 -5.95 24.21
C GLY A 136 -1.37 -7.23 23.39
N ILE A 137 -1.47 -7.16 22.05
CA ILE A 137 -1.29 -8.35 21.20
C ILE A 137 0.18 -8.79 21.27
N PRO A 138 0.45 -10.09 21.58
CA PRO A 138 1.81 -10.58 21.77
C PRO A 138 2.59 -10.66 20.44
N ILE A 139 3.05 -9.54 19.95
CA ILE A 139 3.91 -9.44 18.75
C ILE A 139 5.36 -9.29 19.21
N ALA A 140 6.24 -10.20 18.80
CA ALA A 140 7.66 -10.15 19.07
C ALA A 140 8.35 -9.11 18.19
N LYS A 141 8.31 -9.31 16.88
CA LYS A 141 8.94 -8.45 15.88
C LYS A 141 7.95 -7.94 14.84
N LEU A 142 8.17 -6.70 14.41
CA LEU A 142 7.54 -6.04 13.29
C LEU A 142 8.57 -5.94 12.16
N ILE A 143 8.40 -6.78 11.15
CA ILE A 143 9.35 -6.93 10.06
C ILE A 143 8.88 -6.07 8.89
N CYS A 144 9.57 -4.96 8.66
CA CYS A 144 9.28 -3.99 7.61
C CYS A 144 9.98 -4.41 6.32
N ALA A 145 9.21 -4.88 5.35
CA ALA A 145 9.73 -5.30 4.06
C ALA A 145 9.64 -4.16 3.05
N SER A 146 10.77 -3.81 2.42
CA SER A 146 10.88 -2.84 1.34
C SER A 146 11.18 -3.53 0.02
N ASN A 147 10.79 -2.92 -1.10
CA ASN A 147 11.32 -3.25 -2.42
C ASN A 147 12.63 -2.46 -2.68
N GLU A 148 13.06 -2.33 -3.93
CA GLU A 148 14.29 -1.59 -4.27
C GLU A 148 14.25 -0.10 -3.88
N ASN A 149 13.06 0.49 -3.70
CA ASN A 149 12.89 1.80 -3.07
C ASN A 149 13.05 1.67 -1.54
N LYS A 150 14.21 1.26 -1.09
CA LYS A 150 14.52 0.81 0.26
C LYS A 150 14.73 1.91 1.31
N VAL A 151 14.03 3.02 1.19
CA VAL A 151 14.16 4.16 2.12
C VAL A 151 13.87 3.76 3.58
N LEU A 152 12.90 2.87 3.80
CA LEU A 152 12.56 2.37 5.14
C LEU A 152 13.62 1.41 5.67
N TYR A 153 14.16 0.52 4.84
CA TYR A 153 15.28 -0.34 5.23
C TYR A 153 16.47 0.49 5.70
N ASP A 154 16.88 1.49 4.92
CA ASP A 154 17.99 2.36 5.28
C ASP A 154 17.70 3.11 6.59
N PHE A 155 16.47 3.62 6.76
CA PHE A 155 16.04 4.28 8.00
C PHE A 155 16.15 3.35 9.23
N PHE A 156 15.63 2.14 9.18
CA PHE A 156 15.68 1.20 10.30
C PHE A 156 17.13 0.77 10.61
N THR A 157 17.99 0.72 9.60
CA THR A 157 19.39 0.35 9.76
C THR A 157 20.21 1.49 10.35
N THR A 158 20.07 2.70 9.80
CA THR A 158 20.94 3.84 10.13
C THR A 158 20.35 4.80 11.16
N GLY A 159 19.04 4.95 11.21
CA GLY A 159 18.34 6.03 11.93
C GLY A 159 18.16 7.29 11.07
N THR A 160 18.66 7.29 9.83
CA THR A 160 18.53 8.40 8.89
C THR A 160 17.47 8.11 7.86
N TYR A 161 16.49 8.98 7.73
CA TYR A 161 15.51 8.96 6.63
C TYR A 161 15.98 9.93 5.55
N ASP A 162 16.26 9.43 4.34
CA ASP A 162 16.75 10.22 3.22
C ASP A 162 15.97 9.90 1.95
N LYS A 163 15.20 10.90 1.45
CA LYS A 163 14.44 10.79 0.21
C LYS A 163 15.23 11.22 -1.03
N ASN A 164 16.45 11.75 -0.87
CA ASN A 164 17.29 12.22 -1.96
C ASN A 164 17.98 11.05 -2.66
N ARG A 165 17.20 10.28 -3.40
CA ARG A 165 17.63 9.09 -4.13
C ARG A 165 16.85 8.93 -5.42
N GLU A 166 17.34 8.10 -6.31
CA GLU A 166 16.62 7.71 -7.51
C GLU A 166 15.34 6.94 -7.15
N PHE A 167 14.27 7.21 -7.89
CA PHE A 167 13.00 6.51 -7.77
C PHE A 167 12.99 5.34 -8.74
N MET A 168 12.76 4.14 -8.22
CA MET A 168 12.71 2.91 -8.99
C MET A 168 11.26 2.47 -9.23
N LEU A 169 10.90 2.21 -10.49
CA LEU A 169 9.64 1.57 -10.84
C LEU A 169 9.81 0.05 -10.72
N THR A 170 8.99 -0.59 -9.91
CA THR A 170 9.09 -2.02 -9.61
C THR A 170 7.79 -2.77 -9.92
N SER A 171 7.86 -4.11 -9.86
CA SER A 171 6.69 -4.99 -9.96
C SER A 171 5.75 -4.91 -8.74
N SER A 172 6.18 -4.25 -7.65
CA SER A 172 5.40 -4.02 -6.43
C SER A 172 5.06 -2.52 -6.22
N PRO A 173 4.28 -1.89 -7.13
CA PRO A 173 4.17 -0.43 -7.25
C PRO A 173 3.56 0.26 -6.04
N SER A 174 2.83 -0.43 -5.17
CA SER A 174 2.31 0.17 -3.93
C SER A 174 3.41 0.47 -2.90
N MET A 175 4.61 -0.07 -3.11
CA MET A 175 5.81 0.13 -2.29
C MET A 175 6.81 1.09 -2.95
N ASP A 176 6.52 1.57 -4.17
CA ASP A 176 7.33 2.56 -4.88
C ASP A 176 7.09 3.94 -4.27
N ILE A 177 7.85 4.25 -3.24
CA ILE A 177 7.73 5.52 -2.50
C ILE A 177 9.12 6.06 -2.11
N LEU A 178 9.24 7.36 -2.06
CA LEU A 178 10.35 8.07 -1.43
C LEU A 178 9.95 8.71 -0.10
N ILE A 179 8.66 8.98 0.10
CA ILE A 179 8.11 9.50 1.35
C ILE A 179 7.06 8.54 1.89
N SER A 180 7.37 7.93 3.03
CA SER A 180 6.47 7.02 3.76
C SER A 180 5.59 7.82 4.72
N SER A 181 4.38 8.17 4.27
CA SER A 181 3.54 9.21 4.89
C SER A 181 3.09 8.93 6.33
N ASN A 182 2.93 7.67 6.75
CA ASN A 182 2.53 7.35 8.12
C ASN A 182 3.72 7.08 9.05
N LEU A 183 4.96 7.08 8.54
CA LEU A 183 6.14 6.94 9.38
C LEU A 183 6.24 8.09 10.39
N GLU A 184 5.80 9.30 10.02
CA GLU A 184 5.69 10.45 10.91
C GLU A 184 5.00 10.11 12.23
N ARG A 185 3.96 9.27 12.21
CA ARG A 185 3.23 8.84 13.41
C ARG A 185 4.09 7.98 14.34
N LEU A 186 4.95 7.12 13.77
CA LEU A 186 5.93 6.36 14.55
C LEU A 186 7.00 7.30 15.11
N ILE A 187 7.51 8.25 14.30
CA ILE A 187 8.52 9.24 14.76
C ILE A 187 7.98 10.03 15.94
N TYR A 188 6.74 10.52 15.88
CA TYR A 188 6.08 11.19 16.99
C TYR A 188 6.05 10.31 18.26
N ARG A 189 5.70 9.03 18.14
CA ARG A 189 5.63 8.11 19.29
C ARG A 189 7.00 7.87 19.93
N ILE A 190 8.02 7.56 19.12
CA ILE A 190 9.37 7.31 19.63
C ILE A 190 10.10 8.58 20.09
N ALA A 191 9.64 9.76 19.69
CA ALA A 191 10.06 11.05 20.23
C ALA A 191 9.45 11.35 21.61
N GLY A 192 8.71 10.43 22.21
CA GLY A 192 8.02 10.65 23.49
C GLY A 192 6.75 11.48 23.37
N ASN A 193 6.10 11.49 22.20
CA ASN A 193 4.95 12.32 21.83
C ASN A 193 5.28 13.83 21.82
N ASP A 194 6.52 14.18 21.56
CA ASP A 194 6.96 15.56 21.40
C ASP A 194 6.61 16.10 20.01
N ALA A 195 5.57 16.93 19.96
CA ALA A 195 5.06 17.50 18.70
C ALA A 195 6.05 18.49 18.06
N ALA A 196 6.80 19.25 18.85
CA ALA A 196 7.76 20.21 18.32
C ALA A 196 8.93 19.46 17.67
N LYS A 197 9.48 18.48 18.35
CA LYS A 197 10.56 17.63 17.82
C LYS A 197 10.14 16.90 16.56
N ASN A 198 8.91 16.36 16.51
CA ASN A 198 8.37 15.73 15.30
C ASN A 198 8.24 16.73 14.14
N ALA A 199 7.74 17.94 14.41
CA ALA A 199 7.63 19.00 13.42
C ALA A 199 9.00 19.40 12.83
N ASP A 200 10.06 19.45 13.66
CA ASP A 200 11.43 19.74 13.22
C ASP A 200 11.94 18.67 12.25
N PHE A 201 11.71 17.38 12.52
CA PHE A 201 12.07 16.30 11.60
C PHE A 201 11.31 16.41 10.26
N MET A 202 10.01 16.71 10.30
CA MET A 202 9.22 16.86 9.07
C MET A 202 9.63 18.10 8.29
N LYS A 203 9.98 19.19 8.98
CA LYS A 203 10.56 20.39 8.35
C LYS A 203 11.90 20.06 7.68
N ALA A 204 12.80 19.34 8.35
CA ALA A 204 14.07 18.91 7.77
C ALA A 204 13.88 18.03 6.53
N LEU A 205 12.91 17.09 6.58
CA LEU A 205 12.56 16.27 5.43
C LEU A 205 12.07 17.11 4.23
N ASN A 206 11.27 18.14 4.48
CA ASN A 206 10.75 19.00 3.45
C ASN A 206 11.82 19.93 2.84
N THR A 207 12.72 20.48 3.69
CA THR A 207 13.71 21.46 3.25
C THR A 207 15.00 20.82 2.72
N ASN A 208 15.48 19.76 3.38
CA ASN A 208 16.78 19.13 3.10
C ASN A 208 16.64 17.73 2.48
N GLY A 209 15.41 17.20 2.38
CA GLY A 209 15.16 15.85 1.89
C GLY A 209 15.49 14.74 2.88
N LYS A 210 15.98 15.05 4.10
CA LYS A 210 16.42 14.08 5.09
C LYS A 210 16.32 14.57 6.52
N TYR A 211 16.24 13.61 7.44
CA TYR A 211 16.42 13.80 8.88
C TYR A 211 17.10 12.58 9.53
N GLU A 212 17.66 12.75 10.71
CA GLU A 212 18.22 11.68 11.52
C GLU A 212 17.61 11.70 12.91
N ILE A 213 17.14 10.53 13.37
CA ILE A 213 16.59 10.39 14.72
C ILE A 213 17.72 10.27 15.76
N THR A 214 17.41 10.64 17.00
CA THR A 214 18.40 10.54 18.09
C THR A 214 18.70 9.09 18.47
N PRO A 215 19.86 8.78 19.07
CA PRO A 215 20.17 7.43 19.56
C PRO A 215 19.10 6.87 20.49
N ALA A 216 18.55 7.66 21.40
CA ALA A 216 17.47 7.24 22.30
C ALA A 216 16.17 6.89 21.54
N MET A 217 15.88 7.58 20.44
CA MET A 217 14.76 7.22 19.58
C MET A 217 15.03 5.93 18.81
N LYS A 218 16.28 5.71 18.39
CA LYS A 218 16.67 4.47 17.68
C LYS A 218 16.51 3.24 18.60
N GLU A 219 16.80 3.35 19.88
CA GLU A 219 16.56 2.29 20.86
C GLU A 219 15.07 1.89 20.93
N GLN A 220 14.14 2.85 20.75
CA GLN A 220 12.71 2.57 20.72
C GLN A 220 12.26 1.79 19.47
N LEU A 221 13.12 1.62 18.47
CA LEU A 221 12.87 0.81 17.27
C LEU A 221 13.31 -0.66 17.43
N ALA A 222 13.73 -1.10 18.62
CA ALA A 222 14.24 -2.45 18.86
C ALA A 222 13.27 -3.58 18.47
N ASP A 223 11.97 -3.30 18.44
CA ASP A 223 10.94 -4.25 18.00
C ASP A 223 10.81 -4.34 16.47
N PHE A 224 11.41 -3.41 15.74
CA PHE A 224 11.40 -3.43 14.28
C PHE A 224 12.64 -4.12 13.72
N TYR A 225 12.44 -4.79 12.60
CA TYR A 225 13.49 -5.26 11.72
C TYR A 225 13.17 -4.77 10.31
N GLY A 226 14.09 -4.16 9.61
CA GLY A 226 13.94 -3.70 8.24
C GLY A 226 14.88 -4.44 7.30
N ASN A 227 14.39 -4.83 6.14
CA ASN A 227 15.20 -5.32 5.03
C ASN A 227 14.47 -5.07 3.70
N TYR A 228 15.10 -5.41 2.59
CA TYR A 228 14.52 -5.23 1.26
C TYR A 228 14.72 -6.48 0.39
N THR A 229 13.93 -6.57 -0.67
CA THR A 229 14.00 -7.62 -1.70
C THR A 229 14.13 -6.93 -3.06
N SER A 230 15.07 -7.38 -3.89
CA SER A 230 15.22 -6.90 -5.27
C SER A 230 14.14 -7.45 -6.19
N GLU A 231 14.04 -6.92 -7.42
CA GLU A 231 13.11 -7.45 -8.43
C GLU A 231 13.43 -8.91 -8.81
N GLU A 232 14.70 -9.25 -8.93
CA GLU A 232 15.14 -10.63 -9.21
C GLU A 232 14.76 -11.58 -8.06
N GLU A 233 15.10 -11.22 -6.82
CA GLU A 233 14.71 -11.97 -5.62
C GLU A 233 13.18 -12.09 -5.49
N THR A 234 12.43 -11.03 -5.85
CA THR A 234 10.96 -11.05 -5.82
C THR A 234 10.38 -12.10 -6.78
N ALA A 235 10.91 -12.17 -8.00
CA ALA A 235 10.51 -13.19 -8.97
C ALA A 235 10.89 -14.61 -8.50
N GLU A 236 12.08 -14.77 -7.91
CA GLU A 236 12.52 -16.05 -7.34
C GLU A 236 11.61 -16.51 -6.19
N GLU A 237 11.19 -15.60 -5.31
CA GLU A 237 10.29 -15.93 -4.20
C GLU A 237 8.92 -16.43 -4.69
N ILE A 238 8.34 -15.79 -5.72
CA ILE A 238 7.09 -16.24 -6.34
C ILE A 238 7.27 -17.66 -6.89
N ARG A 239 8.31 -17.88 -7.69
CA ARG A 239 8.60 -19.17 -8.32
C ARG A 239 8.83 -20.26 -7.29
N ASN A 240 9.74 -20.04 -6.36
CA ASN A 240 10.14 -21.02 -5.35
C ASN A 240 8.96 -21.45 -4.46
N LEU A 241 8.10 -20.50 -4.07
CA LEU A 241 6.92 -20.81 -3.27
C LEU A 241 5.91 -21.63 -4.08
N TYR A 242 5.66 -21.22 -5.33
CA TYR A 242 4.75 -21.96 -6.21
C TYR A 242 5.24 -23.38 -6.49
N GLU A 243 6.50 -23.57 -6.84
CA GLU A 243 7.10 -24.91 -7.10
C GLU A 243 7.02 -25.83 -5.88
N LYS A 244 7.23 -25.28 -4.67
CA LYS A 244 7.21 -26.06 -3.44
C LYS A 244 5.82 -26.41 -2.94
N THR A 245 4.84 -25.56 -3.15
CA THR A 245 3.55 -25.63 -2.46
C THR A 245 2.34 -25.60 -3.36
N GLY A 246 2.49 -25.21 -4.63
CA GLY A 246 1.38 -24.88 -5.54
C GLY A 246 0.66 -23.56 -5.20
N TYR A 247 1.09 -22.87 -4.13
CA TYR A 247 0.46 -21.61 -3.72
C TYR A 247 1.10 -20.42 -4.42
N ILE A 248 0.26 -19.59 -5.05
CA ILE A 248 0.73 -18.44 -5.81
C ILE A 248 0.51 -17.15 -5.03
N ILE A 249 1.54 -16.33 -4.93
CA ILE A 249 1.53 -15.04 -4.23
C ILE A 249 1.69 -13.87 -5.20
N ASP A 250 1.26 -12.69 -4.78
CA ASP A 250 1.50 -11.44 -5.50
C ASP A 250 2.91 -10.89 -5.22
N THR A 251 3.34 -9.94 -6.03
CA THR A 251 4.67 -9.33 -5.96
C THR A 251 4.98 -8.66 -4.62
N HIS A 252 3.99 -8.02 -3.97
CA HIS A 252 4.19 -7.40 -2.65
C HIS A 252 4.38 -8.45 -1.56
N THR A 253 3.59 -9.51 -1.59
CA THR A 253 3.73 -10.64 -0.67
C THR A 253 5.09 -11.32 -0.89
N ALA A 254 5.56 -11.42 -2.13
CA ALA A 254 6.87 -11.97 -2.44
C ALA A 254 8.01 -11.13 -1.86
N VAL A 255 7.95 -9.81 -1.96
CA VAL A 255 8.90 -8.92 -1.26
C VAL A 255 8.92 -9.21 0.25
N ALA A 256 7.75 -9.37 0.87
CA ALA A 256 7.67 -9.67 2.29
C ALA A 256 8.26 -11.07 2.62
N THR A 257 8.05 -12.07 1.77
CA THR A 257 8.60 -13.43 1.92
C THR A 257 10.12 -13.41 1.83
N GLY A 258 10.69 -12.70 0.85
CA GLY A 258 12.15 -12.56 0.71
C GLY A 258 12.79 -11.87 1.91
N VAL A 259 12.16 -10.81 2.43
CA VAL A 259 12.62 -10.16 3.67
C VAL A 259 12.50 -11.08 4.87
N TYR A 260 11.46 -11.90 4.94
CA TYR A 260 11.32 -12.91 6.00
C TYR A 260 12.46 -13.94 5.95
N HIS A 261 12.82 -14.44 4.77
CA HIS A 261 13.95 -15.36 4.63
C HIS A 261 15.28 -14.70 5.05
N LYS A 262 15.48 -13.41 4.76
CA LYS A 262 16.65 -12.66 5.23
C LYS A 262 16.62 -12.51 6.76
N TYR A 263 15.46 -12.22 7.35
CA TYR A 263 15.30 -12.18 8.81
C TYR A 263 15.68 -13.51 9.48
N LEU A 264 15.20 -14.64 8.96
CA LEU A 264 15.59 -15.97 9.47
C LEU A 264 17.08 -16.22 9.37
N LYS A 265 17.70 -15.79 8.25
CA LYS A 265 19.14 -15.93 8.06
C LYS A 265 19.95 -15.11 9.06
N ASP A 266 19.51 -13.88 9.33
CA ASP A 266 20.23 -12.93 10.19
C ASP A 266 20.07 -13.24 11.67
N THR A 267 18.86 -13.62 12.09
CA THR A 267 18.52 -13.80 13.51
C THR A 267 18.56 -15.24 13.99
N LYS A 268 18.45 -16.23 13.07
CA LYS A 268 18.25 -17.66 13.37
C LYS A 268 16.97 -17.96 14.15
N ASP A 269 16.00 -17.05 14.14
CA ASP A 269 14.70 -17.20 14.80
C ASP A 269 13.77 -18.09 13.97
N THR A 270 13.94 -19.40 14.08
CA THR A 270 13.13 -20.42 13.38
C THR A 270 11.90 -20.87 14.19
N ASP A 271 11.81 -20.51 15.46
CA ASP A 271 10.82 -21.04 16.39
C ASP A 271 9.59 -20.13 16.49
N THR A 272 9.76 -18.81 16.37
CA THR A 272 8.67 -17.85 16.48
C THR A 272 7.74 -17.93 15.28
N LYS A 273 6.46 -18.25 15.51
CA LYS A 273 5.44 -18.27 14.46
C LYS A 273 5.33 -16.88 13.80
N THR A 274 5.27 -16.87 12.49
CA THR A 274 5.30 -15.63 11.72
C THR A 274 4.09 -15.49 10.81
N VAL A 275 3.45 -14.34 10.86
CA VAL A 275 2.37 -13.94 9.94
C VAL A 275 2.94 -13.00 8.88
N ILE A 276 2.79 -13.35 7.62
CA ILE A 276 3.13 -12.49 6.49
C ILE A 276 1.83 -11.87 5.96
N ALA A 277 1.75 -10.54 5.96
CA ALA A 277 0.59 -9.83 5.45
C ALA A 277 0.54 -9.93 3.91
N SER A 278 -0.44 -10.68 3.38
CA SER A 278 -0.73 -10.73 1.95
C SER A 278 -1.70 -9.62 1.59
N THR A 279 -1.20 -8.58 0.91
CA THR A 279 -1.92 -7.31 0.74
C THR A 279 -2.59 -7.14 -0.61
N ALA A 280 -2.31 -8.03 -1.57
CA ALA A 280 -2.88 -7.98 -2.90
C ALA A 280 -3.16 -9.40 -3.45
N SER A 281 -3.85 -9.46 -4.58
CA SER A 281 -4.06 -10.71 -5.32
C SER A 281 -3.02 -10.83 -6.43
N PRO A 282 -2.48 -12.04 -6.70
CA PRO A 282 -1.59 -12.28 -7.84
C PRO A 282 -2.22 -11.88 -9.18
N TYR A 283 -3.52 -12.00 -9.30
CA TYR A 283 -4.27 -11.58 -10.50
C TYR A 283 -4.23 -10.08 -10.79
N LYS A 284 -3.87 -9.26 -9.82
CA LYS A 284 -3.69 -7.82 -10.02
C LYS A 284 -2.37 -7.50 -10.72
N PHE A 285 -1.43 -8.41 -10.65
CA PHE A 285 -0.07 -8.30 -11.19
C PHE A 285 0.26 -9.50 -12.07
N SER A 286 -0.73 -9.96 -12.85
CA SER A 286 -0.67 -11.23 -13.60
C SER A 286 0.57 -11.34 -14.48
N LYS A 287 1.00 -10.24 -15.13
CA LYS A 287 2.19 -10.24 -15.96
C LYS A 287 3.44 -10.62 -15.16
N ALA A 288 3.75 -9.87 -14.12
CA ALA A 288 4.94 -10.11 -13.30
C ALA A 288 4.92 -11.49 -12.63
N VAL A 289 3.73 -11.94 -12.21
CA VAL A 289 3.57 -13.27 -11.60
C VAL A 289 3.79 -14.39 -12.61
N LEU A 290 3.25 -14.27 -13.82
CA LEU A 290 3.48 -15.25 -14.91
C LEU A 290 4.95 -15.28 -15.32
N GLU A 291 5.58 -14.12 -15.53
CA GLU A 291 7.02 -14.03 -15.84
C GLU A 291 7.89 -14.69 -14.76
N ALA A 292 7.47 -14.61 -13.50
CA ALA A 292 8.16 -15.27 -12.40
C ALA A 292 7.99 -16.80 -12.42
N VAL A 293 6.76 -17.29 -12.64
CA VAL A 293 6.45 -18.74 -12.59
C VAL A 293 6.90 -19.47 -13.85
N GLU A 294 6.75 -18.82 -15.01
CA GLU A 294 7.10 -19.37 -16.33
C GLU A 294 8.04 -18.44 -17.10
N PRO A 295 9.30 -18.27 -16.67
CA PRO A 295 10.21 -17.25 -17.19
C PRO A 295 10.55 -17.38 -18.68
N ASN A 296 10.33 -18.56 -19.26
CA ASN A 296 10.62 -18.85 -20.68
C ASN A 296 9.35 -18.96 -21.54
N ALA A 297 8.18 -18.76 -20.97
CA ALA A 297 6.92 -18.84 -21.71
C ALA A 297 6.67 -17.56 -22.51
N THR A 298 6.01 -17.70 -23.67
CA THR A 298 5.46 -16.57 -24.39
C THR A 298 4.18 -16.13 -23.71
N LEU A 299 4.17 -14.92 -23.16
CA LEU A 299 2.98 -14.40 -22.47
C LEU A 299 1.86 -14.07 -23.45
N PRO A 300 0.60 -14.20 -23.03
CA PRO A 300 -0.55 -13.67 -23.77
C PRO A 300 -0.42 -12.16 -24.05
N GLU A 301 -1.02 -11.68 -25.15
CA GLU A 301 -0.93 -10.29 -25.58
C GLU A 301 -1.59 -9.29 -24.60
N THR A 302 -2.68 -9.69 -23.95
CA THR A 302 -3.43 -8.81 -23.06
C THR A 302 -3.34 -9.26 -21.61
N GLU A 303 -3.33 -8.30 -20.67
CA GLU A 303 -3.37 -8.62 -19.24
C GLU A 303 -4.61 -9.45 -18.83
N PHE A 304 -5.71 -9.29 -19.55
CA PHE A 304 -6.92 -10.09 -19.29
C PHE A 304 -6.72 -11.56 -19.66
N ASP A 305 -6.03 -11.83 -20.76
CA ASP A 305 -5.68 -13.20 -21.16
C ASP A 305 -4.59 -13.78 -20.23
N MET A 306 -3.72 -12.93 -19.67
CA MET A 306 -2.78 -13.33 -18.62
C MET A 306 -3.49 -13.73 -17.31
N VAL A 307 -4.62 -13.12 -16.96
CA VAL A 307 -5.47 -13.59 -15.84
C VAL A 307 -5.98 -15.00 -16.09
N ASP A 308 -6.47 -15.27 -17.30
CA ASP A 308 -6.99 -16.58 -17.66
C ASP A 308 -5.87 -17.65 -17.65
N GLU A 309 -4.68 -17.31 -18.17
CA GLU A 309 -3.51 -18.22 -18.13
C GLU A 309 -3.03 -18.47 -16.69
N LEU A 310 -2.96 -17.42 -15.85
CA LEU A 310 -2.59 -17.56 -14.46
C LEU A 310 -3.59 -18.45 -13.69
N HIS A 311 -4.87 -18.33 -13.99
CA HIS A 311 -5.89 -19.23 -13.43
C HIS A 311 -5.66 -20.68 -13.86
N LYS A 312 -5.39 -20.90 -15.12
CA LYS A 312 -5.16 -22.23 -15.69
C LYS A 312 -3.96 -22.95 -15.04
N ILE A 313 -2.85 -22.26 -14.88
CA ILE A 313 -1.64 -22.86 -14.29
C ILE A 313 -1.72 -23.02 -12.77
N SER A 314 -2.33 -22.07 -12.05
CA SER A 314 -2.39 -22.05 -10.59
C SER A 314 -3.59 -22.79 -9.99
N GLY A 315 -4.68 -22.95 -10.76
CA GLY A 315 -5.95 -23.42 -10.26
C GLY A 315 -6.60 -22.49 -9.23
N ALA A 316 -5.99 -21.36 -8.91
CA ALA A 316 -6.53 -20.40 -7.95
C ALA A 316 -7.76 -19.69 -8.54
N GLU A 317 -8.79 -19.46 -7.71
CA GLU A 317 -10.01 -18.81 -8.16
C GLU A 317 -9.76 -17.34 -8.54
N VAL A 318 -10.27 -16.92 -9.70
CA VAL A 318 -10.23 -15.52 -10.12
C VAL A 318 -11.19 -14.71 -9.25
N PRO A 319 -10.72 -13.68 -8.52
CA PRO A 319 -11.58 -12.90 -7.65
C PRO A 319 -12.77 -12.28 -8.40
N ALA A 320 -13.95 -12.33 -7.78
CA ALA A 320 -15.20 -11.82 -8.39
C ALA A 320 -15.09 -10.38 -8.97
N PRO A 321 -14.34 -9.42 -8.38
CA PRO A 321 -14.14 -8.11 -8.99
C PRO A 321 -13.38 -8.11 -10.32
N LEU A 322 -12.63 -9.20 -10.63
CA LEU A 322 -11.87 -9.38 -11.87
C LEU A 322 -12.65 -10.27 -12.87
N ALA A 323 -13.47 -11.19 -12.38
CA ALA A 323 -14.28 -12.05 -13.21
C ALA A 323 -15.15 -11.21 -14.16
N ASN A 324 -15.12 -11.53 -15.46
CA ASN A 324 -15.83 -10.81 -16.53
C ASN A 324 -15.46 -9.32 -16.68
N LEU A 325 -14.39 -8.85 -16.09
CA LEU A 325 -13.99 -7.44 -16.16
C LEU A 325 -13.69 -7.00 -17.61
N LYS A 326 -13.09 -7.88 -18.41
CA LYS A 326 -12.80 -7.66 -19.84
C LYS A 326 -14.04 -7.17 -20.60
N ASN A 327 -15.20 -7.74 -20.31
CA ASN A 327 -16.46 -7.51 -21.02
C ASN A 327 -17.29 -6.34 -20.47
N LYS A 328 -16.89 -5.72 -19.36
CA LYS A 328 -17.64 -4.59 -18.79
C LYS A 328 -17.47 -3.33 -19.62
N THR A 329 -18.55 -2.58 -19.82
CA THR A 329 -18.50 -1.27 -20.48
C THR A 329 -17.93 -0.22 -19.52
N ALA A 330 -16.99 0.59 -19.99
CA ALA A 330 -16.51 1.74 -19.24
C ALA A 330 -17.65 2.74 -19.03
N ARG A 331 -17.80 3.21 -17.80
CA ARG A 331 -18.75 4.26 -17.41
C ARG A 331 -18.08 5.64 -17.44
N PHE A 332 -16.79 5.68 -17.16
CA PHE A 332 -16.00 6.89 -17.11
C PHE A 332 -14.94 6.88 -18.20
N SER A 333 -14.83 7.99 -18.91
CA SER A 333 -13.84 8.20 -19.98
C SER A 333 -13.12 9.54 -19.87
N ASP A 334 -13.47 10.35 -18.86
CA ASP A 334 -12.96 11.70 -18.72
C ASP A 334 -11.46 11.68 -18.43
N VAL A 335 -10.77 12.64 -19.02
CA VAL A 335 -9.34 12.90 -18.81
C VAL A 335 -9.17 14.40 -18.62
N THR A 336 -8.32 14.80 -17.69
CA THR A 336 -8.04 16.20 -17.40
C THR A 336 -6.53 16.45 -17.25
N GLU A 337 -6.13 17.71 -17.30
CA GLU A 337 -4.78 18.12 -16.96
C GLU A 337 -4.60 18.20 -15.43
N VAL A 338 -3.36 18.02 -14.96
CA VAL A 338 -3.07 18.11 -13.51
C VAL A 338 -3.51 19.46 -12.93
N ASN A 339 -3.34 20.55 -13.70
CA ASN A 339 -3.71 21.90 -13.28
C ASN A 339 -5.22 22.15 -13.27
N ASP A 340 -6.00 21.29 -13.92
CA ASP A 340 -7.47 21.43 -14.03
C ASP A 340 -8.22 20.46 -13.09
N MET A 341 -7.50 19.72 -12.25
CA MET A 341 -8.10 18.77 -11.29
C MET A 341 -9.11 19.45 -10.35
N GLU A 342 -8.84 20.69 -9.96
CA GLU A 342 -9.71 21.50 -9.10
C GLU A 342 -11.04 21.82 -9.79
N ASN A 343 -10.99 22.31 -11.03
CA ASN A 343 -12.18 22.58 -11.84
C ASN A 343 -13.02 21.31 -12.07
N TYR A 344 -12.34 20.15 -12.24
CA TYR A 344 -13.06 18.89 -12.35
C TYR A 344 -13.83 18.55 -11.07
N VAL A 345 -13.24 18.79 -9.91
CA VAL A 345 -13.94 18.55 -8.62
C VAL A 345 -15.19 19.42 -8.50
N LEU A 346 -15.08 20.73 -8.77
CA LEU A 346 -16.22 21.65 -8.74
C LEU A 346 -17.32 21.22 -9.70
N GLY A 347 -16.98 20.96 -10.96
CA GLY A 347 -17.95 20.49 -11.96
C GLY A 347 -18.61 19.16 -11.59
N ALA A 348 -17.86 18.19 -11.03
CA ALA A 348 -18.43 16.91 -10.58
C ALA A 348 -19.42 17.08 -9.39
N LEU A 349 -19.30 18.17 -8.64
CA LEU A 349 -20.18 18.51 -7.53
C LEU A 349 -21.33 19.45 -7.94
N GLY A 350 -21.31 19.98 -9.19
CA GLY A 350 -22.28 20.95 -9.68
C GLY A 350 -22.13 22.33 -9.04
N ILE A 351 -20.89 22.70 -8.73
CA ILE A 351 -20.51 24.03 -8.21
C ILE A 351 -19.89 24.81 -9.37
N ASP A 352 -20.47 25.95 -9.70
CA ASP A 352 -20.06 26.86 -10.81
C ASP A 352 -19.04 27.91 -10.34
#